data_f7e1a5d7f11c6ec654a2124b9b95b67e
#
_entry.id   f7e1a5d7f11c6ec654a2124b9b95b67e
#
_cell.length_a   1.000
_cell.length_b   1.000
_cell.length_c   1.000
_cell.angle_alpha   90.00
_cell.angle_beta   90.00
_cell.angle_gamma   90.00
#
_symmetry.space_group_name_H-M   'P 1'
#
loop_
_entity.id
_entity.type
_entity.pdbx_description
1 polymer ?
#
loop_
_entity_poly.entity_id
_entity_poly.type
_entity_poly.pdbx_seq_one_letter_code
_entity_poly.pdbx_strand_id
1 'polypeptide(L)'
;MSTAVAGKGLEGVVAAHSGICWIDGEAGVLSYRGIDIHELALNSTFEETTSLLWTGILPSELELREFESQLTLARSLDVRIIDLLRSAPASASPMEVLRTAVSALSFYDADEKDSSHDANVRKSFNLTAQFAMIVAIYDRLRKGLEVVPPDRSLNHAANFLWMLNGVKPSETATRTLDIALILHAEHELNASTFAARVIAATLSDVHSAVTGALGALKGPLHGGANEGVMRMLYEIDREGADPVEYVKGMLAARQKISGFGHRVYKTEDPRATHLRKMSEQLGKDAGQPKWFEMSRAIELYINADKKLNANVDFYSASTYATLGIDIDLYTPIFAISRIAGWAAHVIEQLDDNRLIRPRAEYIGPPYPSPYIPMDKRG
;
A
#
# COMPACT_ATOMS: atom_id res chain seq x y z
N MET A 1 4.39 8.61 39.77
CA MET A 1 4.70 7.68 38.69
C MET A 1 5.32 8.48 37.57
N SER A 2 6.61 8.29 37.30
CA SER A 2 7.29 8.95 36.15
C SER A 2 6.69 8.36 34.88
N THR A 3 5.86 9.14 34.16
CA THR A 3 5.42 8.78 32.81
C THR A 3 6.62 8.95 31.91
N ALA A 4 7.18 7.84 31.43
CA ALA A 4 8.18 7.92 30.38
C ALA A 4 7.60 8.70 29.21
N VAL A 5 8.25 9.80 28.83
CA VAL A 5 7.85 10.58 27.65
C VAL A 5 8.11 9.72 26.43
N ALA A 6 7.07 9.50 25.62
CA ALA A 6 7.23 8.73 24.39
C ALA A 6 8.25 9.41 23.48
N GLY A 7 9.09 8.62 22.82
CA GLY A 7 10.00 9.11 21.80
C GLY A 7 9.27 9.90 20.72
N LYS A 8 9.96 10.81 20.05
CA LYS A 8 9.39 11.62 18.97
C LYS A 8 8.82 10.71 17.87
N GLY A 9 7.56 10.90 17.53
CA GLY A 9 6.86 10.05 16.56
C GLY A 9 6.49 8.66 17.08
N LEU A 10 6.33 8.49 18.40
CA LEU A 10 6.00 7.23 19.10
C LEU A 10 7.06 6.13 18.90
N GLU A 11 8.30 6.48 18.57
CA GLU A 11 9.36 5.52 18.40
C GLU A 11 9.60 4.70 19.68
N GLY A 12 9.62 3.36 19.57
CA GLY A 12 9.78 2.44 20.71
C GLY A 12 8.52 2.24 21.56
N VAL A 13 7.38 2.82 21.18
CA VAL A 13 6.11 2.63 21.89
C VAL A 13 5.34 1.48 21.28
N VAL A 14 5.00 0.47 22.08
CA VAL A 14 4.04 -0.58 21.72
C VAL A 14 2.63 0.02 21.87
N ALA A 15 1.97 0.28 20.75
CA ALA A 15 0.68 0.98 20.72
C ALA A 15 -0.53 0.03 20.78
N ALA A 16 -0.39 -1.22 20.37
CA ALA A 16 -1.43 -2.23 20.40
C ALA A 16 -0.84 -3.65 20.44
N HIS A 17 -1.67 -4.64 20.80
CA HIS A 17 -1.40 -6.04 20.51
C HIS A 17 -2.05 -6.41 19.18
N SER A 18 -1.38 -7.21 18.38
CA SER A 18 -1.89 -7.70 17.09
C SER A 18 -1.32 -9.08 16.79
N GLY A 19 -2.17 -9.96 16.28
CA GLY A 19 -1.75 -11.29 15.80
C GLY A 19 -1.54 -11.35 14.29
N ILE A 20 -1.57 -10.21 13.58
CA ILE A 20 -1.63 -10.20 12.10
C ILE A 20 -0.23 -10.29 11.48
N CYS A 21 0.72 -9.52 11.98
CA CYS A 21 2.05 -9.39 11.39
C CYS A 21 3.13 -9.35 12.47
N TRP A 22 4.26 -9.98 12.19
CA TRP A 22 5.45 -9.88 13.03
C TRP A 22 6.68 -9.58 12.17
N ILE A 23 7.53 -8.68 12.68
CA ILE A 23 8.73 -8.21 11.99
C ILE A 23 9.92 -8.32 12.95
N ASP A 24 11.01 -8.95 12.49
CA ASP A 24 12.32 -8.80 13.08
C ASP A 24 13.22 -7.99 12.14
N GLY A 25 13.41 -6.72 12.46
CA GLY A 25 14.21 -5.81 11.64
C GLY A 25 15.69 -6.13 11.63
N GLU A 26 16.24 -6.74 12.68
CA GLU A 26 17.65 -7.12 12.76
C GLU A 26 17.92 -8.39 11.94
N ALA A 27 17.03 -9.38 12.02
CA ALA A 27 17.12 -10.61 11.24
C ALA A 27 16.62 -10.46 9.79
N GLY A 28 15.88 -9.38 9.46
CA GLY A 28 15.26 -9.21 8.15
C GLY A 28 14.10 -10.16 7.90
N VAL A 29 13.31 -10.45 8.93
CA VAL A 29 12.18 -11.36 8.88
C VAL A 29 10.88 -10.57 8.85
N LEU A 30 9.97 -11.01 7.99
CA LEU A 30 8.57 -10.58 7.92
C LEU A 30 7.68 -11.81 7.88
N SER A 31 6.67 -11.86 8.74
CA SER A 31 5.67 -12.93 8.71
C SER A 31 4.25 -12.39 8.80
N TYR A 32 3.33 -13.01 8.08
CA TYR A 32 1.88 -12.79 8.19
C TYR A 32 1.27 -13.98 8.92
N ARG A 33 0.62 -13.72 10.07
CA ARG A 33 0.02 -14.79 10.90
C ARG A 33 1.01 -15.93 11.21
N GLY A 34 2.30 -15.59 11.37
CA GLY A 34 3.36 -16.57 11.68
C GLY A 34 3.94 -17.31 10.48
N ILE A 35 3.43 -17.08 9.26
CA ILE A 35 3.98 -17.66 8.01
C ILE A 35 4.97 -16.67 7.40
N ASP A 36 6.16 -17.17 7.08
CA ASP A 36 7.23 -16.37 6.50
C ASP A 36 6.81 -15.78 5.14
N ILE A 37 7.19 -14.52 4.90
CA ILE A 37 6.85 -13.82 3.66
C ILE A 37 7.44 -14.49 2.42
N HIS A 38 8.58 -15.17 2.55
CA HIS A 38 9.19 -15.91 1.44
C HIS A 38 8.30 -17.09 1.01
N GLU A 39 7.73 -17.81 1.98
CA GLU A 39 6.81 -18.91 1.70
C GLU A 39 5.53 -18.41 1.02
N LEU A 40 4.95 -17.32 1.52
CA LEU A 40 3.76 -16.72 0.91
C LEU A 40 4.04 -16.23 -0.52
N ALA A 41 5.14 -15.52 -0.73
CA ALA A 41 5.51 -15.01 -2.06
C ALA A 41 5.75 -16.13 -3.09
N LEU A 42 6.25 -17.29 -2.66
CA LEU A 42 6.56 -18.41 -3.57
C LEU A 42 5.34 -19.29 -3.84
N ASN A 43 4.53 -19.57 -2.82
CA ASN A 43 3.53 -20.63 -2.84
C ASN A 43 2.08 -20.15 -2.79
N SER A 44 1.82 -18.92 -2.30
CA SER A 44 0.48 -18.38 -2.11
C SER A 44 0.04 -17.49 -3.28
N THR A 45 -1.24 -17.13 -3.28
CA THR A 45 -1.84 -16.08 -4.11
C THR A 45 -2.23 -14.89 -3.23
N PHE A 46 -2.55 -13.74 -3.84
CA PHE A 46 -3.03 -12.58 -3.08
C PHE A 46 -4.35 -12.89 -2.37
N GLU A 47 -5.24 -13.65 -3.01
CA GLU A 47 -6.51 -14.08 -2.43
C GLU A 47 -6.30 -14.98 -1.20
N GLU A 48 -5.44 -15.98 -1.30
CA GLU A 48 -5.12 -16.87 -0.18
C GLU A 48 -4.43 -16.12 0.96
N THR A 49 -3.47 -15.24 0.64
CA THR A 49 -2.79 -14.38 1.63
C THR A 49 -3.79 -13.44 2.31
N THR A 50 -4.76 -12.87 1.58
CA THR A 50 -5.81 -12.02 2.14
C THR A 50 -6.71 -12.80 3.08
N SER A 51 -7.12 -14.01 2.68
CA SER A 51 -7.88 -14.94 3.53
C SER A 51 -7.12 -15.24 4.83
N LEU A 52 -5.85 -15.59 4.73
CA LEU A 52 -4.97 -15.82 5.89
C LEU A 52 -4.93 -14.61 6.84
N LEU A 53 -4.77 -13.40 6.30
CA LEU A 53 -4.71 -12.17 7.11
C LEU A 53 -6.02 -11.95 7.90
N TRP A 54 -7.17 -12.22 7.30
CA TRP A 54 -8.48 -11.97 7.92
C TRP A 54 -8.89 -13.08 8.90
N THR A 55 -8.64 -14.33 8.56
CA THR A 55 -9.08 -15.49 9.35
C THR A 55 -8.05 -15.99 10.37
N GLY A 56 -6.76 -15.71 10.13
CA GLY A 56 -5.64 -16.15 10.96
C GLY A 56 -5.09 -17.54 10.62
N ILE A 57 -5.70 -18.25 9.67
CA ILE A 57 -5.28 -19.60 9.23
C ILE A 57 -5.28 -19.68 7.70
N LEU A 58 -4.46 -20.55 7.14
CA LEU A 58 -4.53 -20.88 5.71
C LEU A 58 -5.85 -21.57 5.39
N PRO A 59 -6.56 -21.12 4.34
CA PRO A 59 -7.81 -21.75 3.94
C PRO A 59 -7.57 -23.15 3.35
N SER A 60 -8.51 -24.03 3.55
CA SER A 60 -8.63 -25.25 2.73
C SER A 60 -8.95 -24.88 1.28
N GLU A 61 -8.80 -25.83 0.36
CA GLU A 61 -9.11 -25.61 -1.06
C GLU A 61 -10.57 -25.16 -1.29
N LEU A 62 -11.52 -25.66 -0.48
CA LEU A 62 -12.92 -25.26 -0.57
C LEU A 62 -13.10 -23.82 -0.08
N GLU A 63 -12.55 -23.48 1.07
CA GLU A 63 -12.62 -22.12 1.64
C GLU A 63 -11.96 -21.10 0.75
N LEU A 64 -10.82 -21.44 0.11
CA LEU A 64 -10.16 -20.56 -0.85
C LEU A 64 -11.06 -20.29 -2.06
N ARG A 65 -11.68 -21.33 -2.64
CA ARG A 65 -12.64 -21.15 -3.76
C ARG A 65 -13.84 -20.29 -3.37
N GLU A 66 -14.33 -20.43 -2.15
CA GLU A 66 -15.42 -19.58 -1.64
C GLU A 66 -14.97 -18.14 -1.48
N PHE A 67 -13.75 -17.92 -0.96
CA PHE A 67 -13.15 -16.60 -0.83
C PHE A 67 -12.97 -15.91 -2.19
N GLU A 68 -12.38 -16.61 -3.17
CA GLU A 68 -12.20 -16.14 -4.55
C GLU A 68 -13.53 -15.80 -5.21
N SER A 69 -14.55 -16.62 -4.99
CA SER A 69 -15.91 -16.38 -5.49
C SER A 69 -16.50 -15.09 -4.90
N GLN A 70 -16.41 -14.89 -3.59
CA GLN A 70 -16.90 -13.69 -2.92
C GLN A 70 -16.16 -12.44 -3.41
N LEU A 71 -14.84 -12.50 -3.52
CA LEU A 71 -14.04 -11.38 -4.04
C LEU A 71 -14.40 -11.06 -5.51
N THR A 72 -14.68 -12.09 -6.31
CA THR A 72 -15.11 -11.92 -7.70
C THR A 72 -16.51 -11.31 -7.79
N LEU A 73 -17.45 -11.71 -6.94
CA LEU A 73 -18.80 -11.13 -6.87
C LEU A 73 -18.78 -9.67 -6.42
N ALA A 74 -17.83 -9.30 -5.57
CA ALA A 74 -17.62 -7.94 -5.09
C ALA A 74 -17.06 -6.99 -6.18
N ARG A 75 -16.66 -7.50 -7.35
CA ARG A 75 -16.20 -6.68 -8.49
C ARG A 75 -17.37 -5.95 -9.15
N SER A 76 -17.97 -5.04 -8.40
CA SER A 76 -19.09 -4.21 -8.85
C SER A 76 -18.97 -2.81 -8.24
N LEU A 77 -19.28 -1.79 -9.02
CA LEU A 77 -19.38 -0.41 -8.55
C LEU A 77 -20.77 0.14 -8.89
N ASP A 78 -21.35 0.88 -7.96
CA ASP A 78 -22.55 1.66 -8.23
C ASP A 78 -22.26 2.65 -9.36
N VAL A 79 -23.22 2.82 -10.29
CA VAL A 79 -23.07 3.74 -11.44
C VAL A 79 -22.74 5.17 -11.01
N ARG A 80 -23.24 5.61 -9.86
CA ARG A 80 -22.98 6.94 -9.30
C ARG A 80 -21.52 7.12 -8.86
N ILE A 81 -20.84 6.05 -8.45
CA ILE A 81 -19.38 6.07 -8.21
C ILE A 81 -18.65 6.21 -9.56
N ILE A 82 -19.07 5.48 -10.61
CA ILE A 82 -18.48 5.63 -11.94
C ILE A 82 -18.69 7.07 -12.46
N ASP A 83 -19.84 7.67 -12.23
CA ASP A 83 -20.11 9.07 -12.60
C ASP A 83 -19.26 10.05 -11.78
N LEU A 84 -19.03 9.77 -10.50
CA LEU A 84 -18.05 10.52 -9.69
C LEU A 84 -16.66 10.47 -10.31
N LEU A 85 -16.19 9.28 -10.72
CA LEU A 85 -14.90 9.13 -11.38
C LEU A 85 -14.81 9.89 -12.70
N ARG A 86 -15.89 9.91 -13.50
CA ARG A 86 -15.98 10.70 -14.75
C ARG A 86 -15.95 12.21 -14.52
N SER A 87 -16.50 12.67 -13.39
CA SER A 87 -16.53 14.09 -13.04
C SER A 87 -15.21 14.60 -12.45
N ALA A 88 -14.33 13.69 -12.05
CA ALA A 88 -13.03 14.08 -11.52
C ALA A 88 -12.16 14.73 -12.61
N PRO A 89 -11.48 15.86 -12.31
CA PRO A 89 -10.56 16.46 -13.26
C PRO A 89 -9.49 15.47 -13.70
N ALA A 90 -9.16 15.41 -15.00
CA ALA A 90 -8.10 14.52 -15.51
C ALA A 90 -6.71 14.81 -14.87
N SER A 91 -6.53 16.01 -14.32
CA SER A 91 -5.31 16.40 -13.58
C SER A 91 -5.32 15.98 -12.11
N ALA A 92 -6.44 15.44 -11.59
CA ALA A 92 -6.49 14.96 -10.21
C ALA A 92 -5.59 13.74 -10.05
N SER A 93 -4.83 13.69 -8.96
CA SER A 93 -3.98 12.54 -8.66
C SER A 93 -4.83 11.29 -8.42
N PRO A 94 -4.44 10.11 -8.97
CA PRO A 94 -5.19 8.86 -8.74
C PRO A 94 -5.42 8.54 -7.25
N MET A 95 -4.49 8.89 -6.37
CA MET A 95 -4.67 8.75 -4.91
C MET A 95 -5.76 9.67 -4.35
N GLU A 96 -5.92 10.87 -4.90
CA GLU A 96 -7.00 11.78 -4.48
C GLU A 96 -8.36 11.25 -4.89
N VAL A 97 -8.44 10.74 -6.10
CA VAL A 97 -9.67 10.16 -6.65
C VAL A 97 -10.03 8.88 -5.90
N LEU A 98 -9.07 7.97 -5.68
CA LEU A 98 -9.28 6.75 -4.91
C LEU A 98 -9.81 7.07 -3.51
N ARG A 99 -9.16 7.96 -2.75
CA ARG A 99 -9.60 8.36 -1.40
C ARG A 99 -11.04 8.92 -1.42
N THR A 100 -11.35 9.78 -2.38
CA THR A 100 -12.67 10.41 -2.50
C THR A 100 -13.74 9.38 -2.84
N ALA A 101 -13.46 8.51 -3.82
CA ALA A 101 -14.38 7.45 -4.21
C ALA A 101 -14.64 6.45 -3.09
N VAL A 102 -13.59 6.03 -2.36
CA VAL A 102 -13.73 5.10 -1.22
C VAL A 102 -14.60 5.70 -0.10
N SER A 103 -14.43 6.99 0.21
CA SER A 103 -15.31 7.67 1.15
C SER A 103 -16.77 7.69 0.65
N ALA A 104 -16.99 7.91 -0.66
CA ALA A 104 -18.32 7.95 -1.24
C ALA A 104 -18.99 6.57 -1.34
N LEU A 105 -18.24 5.46 -1.33
CA LEU A 105 -18.79 4.11 -1.34
C LEU A 105 -19.73 3.86 -0.16
N SER A 106 -19.47 4.47 1.01
CA SER A 106 -20.32 4.33 2.19
C SER A 106 -21.78 4.74 1.97
N PHE A 107 -22.03 5.68 1.05
CA PHE A 107 -23.40 6.12 0.73
C PHE A 107 -24.24 5.03 0.08
N TYR A 108 -23.60 4.03 -0.52
CA TYR A 108 -24.24 2.98 -1.31
C TYR A 108 -24.03 1.59 -0.72
N ASP A 109 -23.45 1.51 0.48
CA ASP A 109 -23.31 0.28 1.23
C ASP A 109 -24.57 0.03 2.06
N ALA A 110 -25.30 -1.03 1.74
CA ALA A 110 -26.52 -1.39 2.46
C ALA A 110 -26.25 -1.77 3.94
N ASP A 111 -25.05 -2.24 4.23
CA ASP A 111 -24.59 -2.66 5.55
C ASP A 111 -23.81 -1.56 6.30
N GLU A 112 -23.81 -0.32 5.82
CA GLU A 112 -22.95 0.75 6.36
C GLU A 112 -23.06 0.86 7.88
N LYS A 113 -24.29 0.79 8.44
CA LYS A 113 -24.55 0.91 9.88
C LYS A 113 -24.38 -0.38 10.68
N ASP A 114 -24.21 -1.52 10.02
CA ASP A 114 -23.96 -2.80 10.70
C ASP A 114 -22.46 -2.91 10.98
N SER A 115 -22.10 -2.96 12.27
CA SER A 115 -20.72 -3.11 12.75
C SER A 115 -20.41 -4.54 13.21
N SER A 116 -21.27 -5.52 12.90
CA SER A 116 -20.99 -6.93 13.20
C SER A 116 -19.74 -7.42 12.46
N HIS A 117 -19.10 -8.46 12.99
CA HIS A 117 -17.94 -9.09 12.36
C HIS A 117 -18.23 -9.45 10.90
N ASP A 118 -19.33 -10.13 10.63
CA ASP A 118 -19.72 -10.58 9.30
C ASP A 118 -19.95 -9.41 8.33
N ALA A 119 -20.58 -8.32 8.79
CA ALA A 119 -20.76 -7.12 7.98
C ALA A 119 -19.41 -6.45 7.66
N ASN A 120 -18.49 -6.38 8.61
CA ASN A 120 -17.16 -5.82 8.41
C ASN A 120 -16.33 -6.66 7.43
N VAL A 121 -16.45 -7.99 7.47
CA VAL A 121 -15.85 -8.90 6.49
C VAL A 121 -16.43 -8.66 5.09
N ARG A 122 -17.78 -8.58 4.94
CA ARG A 122 -18.41 -8.26 3.63
C ARG A 122 -17.95 -6.92 3.07
N LYS A 123 -17.89 -5.87 3.91
CA LYS A 123 -17.35 -4.55 3.50
C LYS A 123 -15.90 -4.66 3.05
N SER A 124 -15.10 -5.49 3.69
CA SER A 124 -13.70 -5.73 3.35
C SER A 124 -13.55 -6.40 1.99
N PHE A 125 -14.41 -7.39 1.64
CA PHE A 125 -14.46 -7.96 0.29
C PHE A 125 -14.79 -6.89 -0.76
N ASN A 126 -15.82 -6.09 -0.50
CA ASN A 126 -16.24 -5.02 -1.41
C ASN A 126 -15.10 -4.01 -1.63
N LEU A 127 -14.51 -3.48 -0.57
CA LEU A 127 -13.42 -2.52 -0.65
C LEU A 127 -12.21 -3.08 -1.37
N THR A 128 -11.80 -4.33 -1.06
CA THR A 128 -10.64 -4.97 -1.72
C THR A 128 -10.86 -5.07 -3.24
N ALA A 129 -12.02 -5.51 -3.67
CA ALA A 129 -12.35 -5.60 -5.10
C ALA A 129 -12.47 -4.22 -5.75
N GLN A 130 -13.14 -3.28 -5.08
CA GLN A 130 -13.48 -1.95 -5.62
C GLN A 130 -12.27 -1.03 -5.72
N PHE A 131 -11.24 -1.17 -4.89
CA PHE A 131 -10.00 -0.40 -5.01
C PHE A 131 -9.36 -0.60 -6.38
N ALA A 132 -9.18 -1.85 -6.80
CA ALA A 132 -8.63 -2.18 -8.10
C ALA A 132 -9.49 -1.63 -9.25
N MET A 133 -10.82 -1.74 -9.12
CA MET A 133 -11.76 -1.20 -10.11
C MET A 133 -11.68 0.32 -10.22
N ILE A 134 -11.70 1.04 -9.10
CA ILE A 134 -11.65 2.51 -9.07
C ILE A 134 -10.38 3.01 -9.75
N VAL A 135 -9.23 2.43 -9.41
CA VAL A 135 -7.94 2.82 -9.99
C VAL A 135 -7.91 2.57 -11.50
N ALA A 136 -8.28 1.37 -11.94
CA ALA A 136 -8.27 1.03 -13.36
C ALA A 136 -9.28 1.85 -14.18
N ILE A 137 -10.51 2.03 -13.67
CA ILE A 137 -11.56 2.82 -14.34
C ILE A 137 -11.14 4.29 -14.45
N TYR A 138 -10.65 4.88 -13.34
CA TYR A 138 -10.23 6.29 -13.38
C TYR A 138 -9.06 6.50 -14.33
N ASP A 139 -8.06 5.62 -14.34
CA ASP A 139 -6.93 5.74 -15.25
C ASP A 139 -7.36 5.73 -16.72
N ARG A 140 -8.29 4.85 -17.08
CA ARG A 140 -8.85 4.81 -18.44
C ARG A 140 -9.65 6.05 -18.77
N LEU A 141 -10.51 6.50 -17.85
CA LEU A 141 -11.35 7.69 -18.06
C LEU A 141 -10.51 8.96 -18.25
N ARG A 142 -9.48 9.18 -17.42
CA ARG A 142 -8.58 10.36 -17.56
C ARG A 142 -7.78 10.36 -18.86
N LYS A 143 -7.55 9.18 -19.45
CA LYS A 143 -6.88 8.98 -20.75
C LYS A 143 -7.87 9.03 -21.94
N GLY A 144 -9.16 9.23 -21.70
CA GLY A 144 -10.19 9.21 -22.73
C GLY A 144 -10.43 7.82 -23.33
N LEU A 145 -10.09 6.76 -22.59
CA LEU A 145 -10.28 5.38 -23.02
C LEU A 145 -11.59 4.80 -22.49
N GLU A 146 -12.16 3.84 -23.24
CA GLU A 146 -13.35 3.10 -22.82
C GLU A 146 -13.07 2.29 -21.53
N VAL A 147 -14.03 2.26 -20.62
CA VAL A 147 -13.96 1.44 -19.41
C VAL A 147 -14.03 -0.04 -19.78
N VAL A 148 -13.07 -0.81 -19.28
CA VAL A 148 -13.03 -2.27 -19.44
C VAL A 148 -13.75 -2.91 -18.26
N PRO A 149 -14.79 -3.73 -18.48
CA PRO A 149 -15.48 -4.42 -17.40
C PRO A 149 -14.59 -5.50 -16.78
N PRO A 150 -14.81 -5.86 -15.50
CA PRO A 150 -14.08 -6.94 -14.88
C PRO A 150 -14.36 -8.29 -15.58
N ASP A 151 -13.34 -9.14 -15.68
CA ASP A 151 -13.47 -10.52 -16.16
C ASP A 151 -13.52 -11.46 -14.94
N ARG A 152 -14.63 -12.19 -14.79
CA ARG A 152 -14.84 -13.09 -13.66
C ARG A 152 -13.97 -14.36 -13.68
N SER A 153 -13.38 -14.66 -14.82
CA SER A 153 -12.47 -15.82 -14.98
C SER A 153 -11.04 -15.54 -14.52
N LEU A 154 -10.71 -14.28 -14.24
CA LEU A 154 -9.38 -13.85 -13.86
C LEU A 154 -9.27 -13.68 -12.33
N ASN A 155 -8.11 -14.03 -11.77
CA ASN A 155 -7.77 -13.70 -10.38
C ASN A 155 -7.65 -12.19 -10.18
N HIS A 156 -7.41 -11.74 -8.96
CA HIS A 156 -7.42 -10.32 -8.63
C HIS A 156 -6.34 -9.54 -9.41
N ALA A 157 -5.11 -10.04 -9.44
CA ALA A 157 -4.00 -9.40 -10.14
C ALA A 157 -4.22 -9.34 -11.66
N ALA A 158 -4.62 -10.46 -12.27
CA ALA A 158 -4.89 -10.50 -13.71
C ALA A 158 -6.07 -9.62 -14.09
N ASN A 159 -7.13 -9.59 -13.28
CA ASN A 159 -8.30 -8.75 -13.52
C ASN A 159 -7.96 -7.25 -13.43
N PHE A 160 -7.11 -6.84 -12.49
CA PHE A 160 -6.65 -5.45 -12.42
C PHE A 160 -5.89 -5.06 -13.70
N LEU A 161 -4.91 -5.87 -14.13
CA LEU A 161 -4.15 -5.61 -15.36
C LEU A 161 -5.04 -5.60 -16.61
N TRP A 162 -6.01 -6.51 -16.68
CA TRP A 162 -7.02 -6.55 -17.75
C TRP A 162 -7.83 -5.26 -17.79
N MET A 163 -8.37 -4.85 -16.65
CA MET A 163 -9.18 -3.62 -16.57
C MET A 163 -8.36 -2.36 -16.89
N LEU A 164 -7.09 -2.31 -16.47
CA LEU A 164 -6.20 -1.18 -16.70
C LEU A 164 -5.78 -1.09 -18.17
N ASN A 165 -5.27 -2.18 -18.74
CA ASN A 165 -4.63 -2.18 -20.06
C ASN A 165 -5.60 -2.51 -21.22
N GLY A 166 -6.75 -3.14 -20.94
CA GLY A 166 -7.70 -3.62 -21.95
C GLY A 166 -7.21 -4.84 -22.74
N VAL A 167 -6.13 -5.47 -22.28
CA VAL A 167 -5.52 -6.67 -22.87
C VAL A 167 -5.26 -7.69 -21.76
N LYS A 168 -5.56 -8.96 -22.01
CA LYS A 168 -5.27 -10.04 -21.03
C LYS A 168 -3.77 -10.11 -20.76
N PRO A 169 -3.34 -10.07 -19.48
CA PRO A 169 -1.94 -10.16 -19.13
C PRO A 169 -1.37 -11.57 -19.42
N SER A 170 -0.06 -11.64 -19.61
CA SER A 170 0.66 -12.93 -19.63
C SER A 170 0.68 -13.56 -18.22
N GLU A 171 1.00 -14.86 -18.15
CA GLU A 171 1.19 -15.54 -16.86
C GLU A 171 2.30 -14.90 -16.03
N THR A 172 3.42 -14.53 -16.65
CA THR A 172 4.52 -13.81 -15.97
C THR A 172 4.05 -12.48 -15.42
N ALA A 173 3.32 -11.67 -16.19
CA ALA A 173 2.80 -10.39 -15.73
C ALA A 173 1.81 -10.55 -14.57
N THR A 174 0.91 -11.53 -14.68
CA THR A 174 -0.06 -11.86 -13.63
C THR A 174 0.64 -12.26 -12.34
N ARG A 175 1.56 -13.24 -12.42
CA ARG A 175 2.26 -13.73 -11.23
C ARG A 175 3.16 -12.66 -10.60
N THR A 176 3.77 -11.82 -11.42
CA THR A 176 4.60 -10.70 -10.95
C THR A 176 3.78 -9.71 -10.14
N LEU A 177 2.61 -9.30 -10.64
CA LEU A 177 1.75 -8.39 -9.89
C LEU A 177 1.18 -9.07 -8.64
N ASP A 178 0.76 -10.33 -8.74
CA ASP A 178 0.23 -11.10 -7.62
C ASP A 178 1.23 -11.18 -6.45
N ILE A 179 2.51 -11.51 -6.74
CA ILE A 179 3.59 -11.47 -5.75
C ILE A 179 3.77 -10.05 -5.19
N ALA A 180 3.75 -9.02 -6.03
CA ALA A 180 3.85 -7.65 -5.55
C ALA A 180 2.71 -7.28 -4.60
N LEU A 181 1.48 -7.73 -4.87
CA LEU A 181 0.34 -7.53 -3.99
C LEU A 181 0.53 -8.27 -2.65
N ILE A 182 1.00 -9.52 -2.65
CA ILE A 182 1.32 -10.27 -1.43
C ILE A 182 2.34 -9.51 -0.57
N LEU A 183 3.43 -9.06 -1.17
CA LEU A 183 4.54 -8.40 -0.47
C LEU A 183 4.17 -7.03 0.13
N HIS A 184 3.16 -6.36 -0.41
CA HIS A 184 2.69 -5.06 0.09
C HIS A 184 1.45 -5.16 0.97
N ALA A 185 0.82 -6.36 1.08
CA ALA A 185 -0.46 -6.54 1.75
C ALA A 185 -0.44 -6.09 3.21
N GLU A 186 0.67 -6.34 3.95
CA GLU A 186 0.75 -6.03 5.37
C GLU A 186 2.17 -5.62 5.78
N HIS A 187 2.29 -4.82 6.84
CA HIS A 187 3.56 -4.41 7.44
C HIS A 187 3.36 -3.77 8.82
N GLU A 188 2.75 -4.50 9.74
CA GLU A 188 2.52 -4.10 11.14
C GLU A 188 1.80 -2.73 11.28
N LEU A 189 2.04 -2.01 12.38
CA LEU A 189 1.45 -0.68 12.65
C LEU A 189 2.20 0.44 11.93
N ASN A 190 2.32 0.34 10.60
CA ASN A 190 2.76 1.48 9.79
C ASN A 190 1.76 2.66 9.91
N ALA A 191 2.14 3.84 9.41
CA ALA A 191 1.37 5.06 9.62
C ALA A 191 -0.09 4.97 9.12
N SER A 192 -0.35 4.32 7.99
CA SER A 192 -1.70 4.17 7.45
C SER A 192 -2.53 3.13 8.22
N THR A 193 -1.94 2.02 8.61
CA THR A 193 -2.58 1.00 9.45
C THR A 193 -2.94 1.58 10.82
N PHE A 194 -2.03 2.34 11.44
CA PHE A 194 -2.29 3.00 12.71
C PHE A 194 -3.42 4.04 12.60
N ALA A 195 -3.46 4.83 11.52
CA ALA A 195 -4.54 5.76 11.25
C ALA A 195 -5.90 5.05 11.13
N ALA A 196 -5.95 3.91 10.40
CA ALA A 196 -7.16 3.09 10.29
C ALA A 196 -7.64 2.60 11.67
N ARG A 197 -6.73 2.05 12.49
CA ARG A 197 -7.07 1.56 13.84
C ARG A 197 -7.54 2.68 14.76
N VAL A 198 -6.95 3.86 14.71
CA VAL A 198 -7.38 5.02 15.51
C VAL A 198 -8.83 5.42 15.17
N ILE A 199 -9.18 5.42 13.87
CA ILE A 199 -10.53 5.74 13.41
C ILE A 199 -11.49 4.61 13.81
N ALA A 200 -11.17 3.35 13.52
CA ALA A 200 -11.99 2.20 13.90
C ALA A 200 -12.23 2.12 15.42
N ALA A 201 -11.22 2.47 16.23
CA ALA A 201 -11.32 2.48 17.68
C ALA A 201 -12.37 3.46 18.23
N THR A 202 -12.81 4.43 17.43
CA THR A 202 -13.92 5.34 17.77
C THR A 202 -15.30 4.75 17.49
N LEU A 203 -15.36 3.50 16.97
CA LEU A 203 -16.55 2.84 16.42
C LEU A 203 -17.11 3.54 15.18
N SER A 204 -16.27 4.23 14.43
CA SER A 204 -16.57 4.67 13.06
C SER A 204 -16.57 3.48 12.10
N ASP A 205 -17.23 3.65 10.96
CA ASP A 205 -17.37 2.61 9.95
C ASP A 205 -16.05 2.24 9.24
N VAL A 206 -16.05 1.09 8.56
CA VAL A 206 -14.86 0.57 7.85
C VAL A 206 -14.41 1.51 6.72
N HIS A 207 -15.35 2.14 5.98
CA HIS A 207 -15.02 3.08 4.90
C HIS A 207 -14.29 4.31 5.43
N SER A 208 -14.72 4.85 6.57
CA SER A 208 -14.05 5.96 7.26
C SER A 208 -12.64 5.58 7.69
N ALA A 209 -12.46 4.39 8.28
CA ALA A 209 -11.16 3.89 8.72
C ALA A 209 -10.19 3.75 7.53
N VAL A 210 -10.64 3.14 6.44
CA VAL A 210 -9.85 2.93 5.22
C VAL A 210 -9.59 4.25 4.48
N THR A 211 -10.54 5.18 4.47
CA THR A 211 -10.33 6.54 3.92
C THR A 211 -9.21 7.28 4.68
N GLY A 212 -9.17 7.16 6.01
CA GLY A 212 -8.09 7.72 6.81
C GLY A 212 -6.73 7.07 6.52
N ALA A 213 -6.71 5.75 6.32
CA ALA A 213 -5.52 5.02 5.90
C ALA A 213 -4.99 5.50 4.54
N LEU A 214 -5.87 5.70 3.55
CA LEU A 214 -5.52 6.28 2.25
C LEU A 214 -4.93 7.69 2.39
N GLY A 215 -5.51 8.51 3.28
CA GLY A 215 -4.97 9.84 3.60
C GLY A 215 -3.55 9.79 4.12
N ALA A 216 -3.24 8.85 5.00
CA ALA A 216 -1.88 8.64 5.53
C ALA A 216 -0.93 8.06 4.48
N LEU A 217 -1.39 7.08 3.68
CA LEU A 217 -0.57 6.45 2.63
C LEU A 217 -0.15 7.44 1.55
N LYS A 218 -1.02 8.40 1.18
CA LYS A 218 -0.71 9.46 0.21
C LYS A 218 0.47 10.35 0.63
N GLY A 219 0.79 10.40 1.91
CA GLY A 219 1.85 11.26 2.43
C GLY A 219 3.23 10.89 1.87
N PRO A 220 4.09 11.89 1.50
CA PRO A 220 5.38 11.64 0.86
C PRO A 220 6.39 10.88 1.75
N LEU A 221 6.12 10.79 3.05
CA LEU A 221 6.95 10.03 3.99
C LEU A 221 6.48 8.56 4.15
N HIS A 222 5.46 8.13 3.38
CA HIS A 222 4.89 6.80 3.49
C HIS A 222 4.84 6.08 2.13
N GLY A 223 3.88 6.38 1.24
CA GLY A 223 3.62 5.57 0.04
C GLY A 223 4.34 5.99 -1.25
N GLY A 224 5.07 7.12 -1.28
CA GLY A 224 5.58 7.69 -2.53
C GLY A 224 7.03 7.34 -2.90
N ALA A 225 7.67 6.38 -2.22
CA ALA A 225 9.09 6.11 -2.45
C ALA A 225 9.36 5.45 -3.81
N ASN A 226 8.50 4.54 -4.27
CA ASN A 226 8.62 3.87 -5.56
C ASN A 226 8.45 4.83 -6.76
N GLU A 227 7.57 5.83 -6.65
CA GLU A 227 7.50 6.91 -7.65
C GLU A 227 8.82 7.68 -7.74
N GLY A 228 9.44 7.99 -6.60
CA GLY A 228 10.74 8.67 -6.56
C GLY A 228 11.85 7.85 -7.23
N VAL A 229 11.84 6.53 -7.07
CA VAL A 229 12.77 5.63 -7.77
C VAL A 229 12.56 5.71 -9.29
N MET A 230 11.32 5.57 -9.75
CA MET A 230 11.06 5.54 -11.18
C MET A 230 11.32 6.87 -11.86
N ARG A 231 11.05 8.00 -11.20
CA ARG A 231 11.43 9.33 -11.70
C ARG A 231 12.93 9.43 -11.95
N MET A 232 13.73 8.96 -11.00
CA MET A 232 15.20 8.90 -11.14
C MET A 232 15.60 8.03 -12.34
N LEU A 233 15.02 6.84 -12.50
CA LEU A 233 15.34 5.95 -13.64
C LEU A 233 14.94 6.58 -14.99
N TYR A 234 13.80 7.25 -15.06
CA TYR A 234 13.39 7.98 -16.26
C TYR A 234 14.32 9.16 -16.60
N GLU A 235 14.83 9.86 -15.59
CA GLU A 235 15.80 10.95 -15.80
C GLU A 235 17.11 10.40 -16.34
N ILE A 236 17.64 9.31 -15.77
CA ILE A 236 18.84 8.62 -16.26
C ILE A 236 18.67 8.18 -17.72
N ASP A 237 17.55 7.53 -18.06
CA ASP A 237 17.24 7.06 -19.41
C ASP A 237 17.14 8.23 -20.41
N ARG A 238 16.43 9.30 -20.03
CA ARG A 238 16.25 10.50 -20.85
C ARG A 238 17.56 11.21 -21.16
N GLU A 239 18.48 11.26 -20.20
CA GLU A 239 19.77 11.90 -20.35
C GLU A 239 20.83 10.99 -20.99
N GLY A 240 20.55 9.70 -21.13
CA GLY A 240 21.53 8.71 -21.61
C GLY A 240 22.72 8.59 -20.66
N ALA A 241 22.51 8.89 -19.36
CA ALA A 241 23.56 8.92 -18.36
C ALA A 241 23.92 7.50 -17.88
N ASP A 242 25.16 7.32 -17.43
CA ASP A 242 25.52 6.11 -16.68
C ASP A 242 24.80 6.14 -15.32
N PRO A 243 24.06 5.08 -14.95
CA PRO A 243 23.27 5.07 -13.73
C PRO A 243 24.09 5.27 -12.46
N VAL A 244 25.32 4.74 -12.40
CA VAL A 244 26.20 4.85 -11.24
C VAL A 244 26.77 6.26 -11.13
N GLU A 245 27.22 6.86 -12.24
CA GLU A 245 27.73 8.25 -12.22
C GLU A 245 26.63 9.25 -11.90
N TYR A 246 25.39 9.03 -12.37
CA TYR A 246 24.24 9.85 -12.02
C TYR A 246 23.99 9.86 -10.49
N VAL A 247 23.93 8.67 -9.89
CA VAL A 247 23.70 8.53 -8.45
C VAL A 247 24.87 9.08 -7.63
N LYS A 248 26.12 8.95 -8.09
CA LYS A 248 27.27 9.63 -7.47
C LYS A 248 27.08 11.15 -7.44
N GLY A 249 26.61 11.73 -8.53
CA GLY A 249 26.28 13.16 -8.62
C GLY A 249 25.21 13.57 -7.60
N MET A 250 24.14 12.81 -7.49
CA MET A 250 23.07 13.05 -6.48
C MET A 250 23.63 13.02 -5.04
N LEU A 251 24.46 12.01 -4.73
CA LEU A 251 25.08 11.87 -3.42
C LEU A 251 26.04 13.02 -3.11
N ALA A 252 26.84 13.46 -4.07
CA ALA A 252 27.73 14.63 -3.94
C ALA A 252 26.93 15.90 -3.66
N ALA A 253 25.75 16.04 -4.30
CA ALA A 253 24.80 17.13 -4.06
C ALA A 253 23.97 16.96 -2.77
N ARG A 254 24.25 15.92 -1.96
CA ARG A 254 23.49 15.56 -0.73
C ARG A 254 22.00 15.30 -0.96
N GLN A 255 21.65 14.86 -2.15
CA GLN A 255 20.28 14.46 -2.46
C GLN A 255 20.04 13.03 -1.96
N LYS A 256 18.80 12.78 -1.53
CA LYS A 256 18.38 11.46 -1.07
C LYS A 256 18.08 10.55 -2.26
N ILE A 257 18.60 9.34 -2.24
CA ILE A 257 18.24 8.29 -3.19
C ILE A 257 17.03 7.53 -2.66
N SER A 258 15.92 7.54 -3.40
CA SER A 258 14.70 6.81 -3.03
C SER A 258 14.92 5.30 -3.13
N GLY A 259 14.17 4.52 -2.36
CA GLY A 259 14.21 3.06 -2.41
C GLY A 259 15.37 2.40 -1.65
N PHE A 260 16.17 3.18 -0.89
CA PHE A 260 17.26 2.65 -0.07
C PHE A 260 17.07 2.95 1.41
N GLY A 261 17.46 1.98 2.24
CA GLY A 261 17.30 2.01 3.68
C GLY A 261 15.85 1.76 4.11
N HIS A 262 15.69 1.40 5.36
CA HIS A 262 14.38 1.12 5.96
C HIS A 262 14.36 1.55 7.42
N ARG A 263 13.19 2.02 7.92
CA ARG A 263 13.05 2.43 9.32
C ARG A 263 13.14 1.24 10.27
N VAL A 264 12.67 0.07 9.84
CA VAL A 264 12.60 -1.16 10.64
C VAL A 264 13.79 -2.07 10.33
N TYR A 265 13.97 -2.48 9.07
CA TYR A 265 15.04 -3.41 8.67
C TYR A 265 16.41 -2.76 8.74
N LYS A 266 17.34 -3.44 9.45
CA LYS A 266 18.76 -3.10 9.51
C LYS A 266 19.60 -3.92 8.53
N THR A 267 19.01 -4.95 7.96
CA THR A 267 19.55 -5.81 6.91
C THR A 267 18.71 -5.65 5.63
N GLU A 268 18.79 -6.60 4.70
CA GLU A 268 18.00 -6.58 3.47
C GLU A 268 16.50 -6.69 3.79
N ASP A 269 15.68 -5.87 3.12
CA ASP A 269 14.23 -6.00 3.16
C ASP A 269 13.82 -7.32 2.47
N PRO A 270 13.20 -8.29 3.17
CA PRO A 270 12.91 -9.61 2.60
C PRO A 270 12.03 -9.56 1.36
N ARG A 271 11.26 -8.48 1.21
CA ARG A 271 10.38 -8.27 0.05
C ARG A 271 11.15 -7.88 -1.21
N ALA A 272 12.25 -7.13 -1.05
CA ALA A 272 13.07 -6.67 -2.17
C ALA A 272 13.69 -7.83 -2.97
N THR A 273 14.03 -8.93 -2.31
CA THR A 273 14.60 -10.12 -2.95
C THR A 273 13.67 -10.72 -4.00
N HIS A 274 12.37 -10.80 -3.71
CA HIS A 274 11.37 -11.33 -4.65
C HIS A 274 11.15 -10.37 -5.82
N LEU A 275 10.95 -9.09 -5.55
CA LEU A 275 10.72 -8.09 -6.59
C LEU A 275 11.94 -7.92 -7.51
N ARG A 276 13.16 -8.07 -6.98
CA ARG A 276 14.38 -8.09 -7.79
C ARG A 276 14.34 -9.20 -8.85
N LYS A 277 13.99 -10.43 -8.43
CA LYS A 277 13.87 -11.57 -9.33
C LYS A 277 12.75 -11.38 -10.36
N MET A 278 11.61 -10.86 -9.91
CA MET A 278 10.46 -10.61 -10.79
C MET A 278 10.75 -9.50 -11.80
N SER A 279 11.39 -8.41 -11.38
CA SER A 279 11.81 -7.32 -12.27
C SER A 279 12.77 -7.82 -13.36
N GLU A 280 13.72 -8.68 -13.01
CA GLU A 280 14.65 -9.29 -13.96
C GLU A 280 13.91 -10.17 -14.99
N GLN A 281 13.10 -11.11 -14.51
CA GLN A 281 12.39 -12.05 -15.38
C GLN A 281 11.40 -11.31 -16.30
N LEU A 282 10.58 -10.44 -15.72
CA LEU A 282 9.60 -9.67 -16.48
C LEU A 282 10.26 -8.76 -17.51
N GLY A 283 11.38 -8.11 -17.15
CA GLY A 283 12.15 -7.27 -18.07
C GLY A 283 12.66 -8.04 -19.28
N LYS A 284 13.14 -9.27 -19.07
CA LYS A 284 13.57 -10.16 -20.16
C LYS A 284 12.40 -10.58 -21.04
N ASP A 285 11.29 -11.02 -20.44
CA ASP A 285 10.11 -11.51 -21.16
C ASP A 285 9.41 -10.41 -21.96
N ALA A 286 9.41 -9.18 -21.45
CA ALA A 286 8.84 -8.01 -22.10
C ALA A 286 9.80 -7.32 -23.10
N GLY A 287 11.04 -7.78 -23.23
CA GLY A 287 12.07 -7.14 -24.06
C GLY A 287 12.47 -5.74 -23.57
N GLN A 288 12.34 -5.48 -22.27
CA GLN A 288 12.64 -4.21 -21.60
C GLN A 288 13.60 -4.39 -20.40
N PRO A 289 14.78 -5.02 -20.57
CA PRO A 289 15.69 -5.32 -19.48
C PRO A 289 16.31 -4.07 -18.85
N LYS A 290 16.30 -2.94 -19.54
CA LYS A 290 17.00 -1.71 -19.15
C LYS A 290 16.62 -1.22 -17.74
N TRP A 291 15.36 -1.33 -17.35
CA TRP A 291 14.91 -0.85 -16.03
C TRP A 291 15.50 -1.68 -14.89
N PHE A 292 15.56 -2.99 -15.08
CA PHE A 292 16.23 -3.88 -14.13
C PHE A 292 17.74 -3.65 -14.11
N GLU A 293 18.38 -3.56 -15.29
CA GLU A 293 19.83 -3.38 -15.41
C GLU A 293 20.31 -2.09 -14.73
N MET A 294 19.62 -0.95 -14.97
CA MET A 294 19.90 0.31 -14.28
C MET A 294 19.69 0.18 -12.76
N SER A 295 18.57 -0.40 -12.33
CA SER A 295 18.30 -0.63 -10.90
C SER A 295 19.39 -1.49 -10.27
N ARG A 296 19.82 -2.56 -10.94
CA ARG A 296 20.86 -3.46 -10.41
C ARG A 296 22.21 -2.78 -10.29
N ALA A 297 22.60 -1.98 -11.27
CA ALA A 297 23.85 -1.21 -11.22
C ALA A 297 23.86 -0.22 -10.03
N ILE A 298 22.76 0.50 -9.84
CA ILE A 298 22.59 1.44 -8.72
C ILE A 298 22.63 0.71 -7.37
N GLU A 299 21.91 -0.41 -7.24
CA GLU A 299 21.88 -1.19 -6.00
C GLU A 299 23.28 -1.67 -5.60
N LEU A 300 24.02 -2.26 -6.55
CA LEU A 300 25.38 -2.76 -6.30
C LEU A 300 26.30 -1.63 -5.84
N TYR A 301 26.21 -0.47 -6.47
CA TYR A 301 27.02 0.70 -6.10
C TYR A 301 26.66 1.21 -4.69
N ILE A 302 25.38 1.47 -4.41
CA ILE A 302 24.92 2.00 -3.13
C ILE A 302 25.23 1.03 -1.98
N ASN A 303 25.05 -0.28 -2.20
CA ASN A 303 25.39 -1.28 -1.19
C ASN A 303 26.89 -1.31 -0.90
N ALA A 304 27.74 -1.22 -1.93
CA ALA A 304 29.19 -1.21 -1.77
C ALA A 304 29.68 0.07 -1.05
N ASP A 305 29.17 1.24 -1.43
CA ASP A 305 29.63 2.56 -0.97
C ASP A 305 29.03 2.96 0.39
N LYS A 306 27.71 2.79 0.57
CA LYS A 306 26.95 3.27 1.74
C LYS A 306 26.52 2.16 2.70
N LYS A 307 26.67 0.88 2.33
CA LYS A 307 26.15 -0.26 3.09
C LYS A 307 24.64 -0.18 3.32
N LEU A 308 23.91 0.45 2.37
CA LEU A 308 22.46 0.52 2.40
C LEU A 308 21.87 -0.50 1.45
N ASN A 309 20.86 -1.23 1.92
CA ASN A 309 20.11 -2.19 1.14
C ASN A 309 18.92 -1.53 0.46
N ALA A 310 18.58 -2.03 -0.74
CA ALA A 310 17.33 -1.71 -1.40
C ALA A 310 16.14 -2.20 -0.56
N ASN A 311 15.08 -1.39 -0.49
CA ASN A 311 13.82 -1.79 0.12
C ASN A 311 12.81 -2.22 -0.96
N VAL A 312 11.59 -2.59 -0.54
CA VAL A 312 10.54 -3.07 -1.45
C VAL A 312 10.21 -2.07 -2.56
N ASP A 313 10.30 -0.76 -2.31
CA ASP A 313 9.95 0.29 -3.27
C ASP A 313 10.92 0.37 -4.44
N PHE A 314 12.18 -0.05 -4.25
CA PHE A 314 13.22 0.09 -5.28
C PHE A 314 12.92 -0.78 -6.50
N TYR A 315 12.63 -2.06 -6.29
CA TYR A 315 12.33 -2.98 -7.40
C TYR A 315 10.86 -3.01 -7.81
N SER A 316 9.92 -2.56 -6.96
CA SER A 316 8.55 -2.36 -7.40
C SER A 316 8.45 -1.32 -8.51
N ALA A 317 9.30 -0.29 -8.49
CA ALA A 317 9.34 0.76 -9.51
C ALA A 317 9.63 0.20 -10.91
N SER A 318 10.75 -0.54 -11.08
CA SER A 318 11.10 -1.15 -12.36
C SER A 318 10.10 -2.23 -12.79
N THR A 319 9.52 -2.96 -11.84
CA THR A 319 8.48 -3.97 -12.10
C THR A 319 7.23 -3.31 -12.69
N TYR A 320 6.70 -2.27 -12.05
CA TYR A 320 5.48 -1.60 -12.50
C TYR A 320 5.69 -0.88 -13.85
N ALA A 321 6.86 -0.26 -14.07
CA ALA A 321 7.19 0.32 -15.36
C ALA A 321 7.15 -0.72 -16.49
N THR A 322 7.70 -1.91 -16.26
CA THR A 322 7.69 -3.00 -17.24
C THR A 322 6.29 -3.58 -17.48
N LEU A 323 5.39 -3.53 -16.49
CA LEU A 323 3.97 -3.87 -16.64
C LEU A 323 3.16 -2.82 -17.41
N GLY A 324 3.79 -1.72 -17.82
CA GLY A 324 3.12 -0.62 -18.54
C GLY A 324 2.24 0.23 -17.64
N ILE A 325 2.53 0.28 -16.36
CA ILE A 325 1.77 1.04 -15.37
C ILE A 325 2.37 2.43 -15.23
N ASP A 326 1.53 3.47 -15.32
CA ASP A 326 1.97 4.86 -15.16
C ASP A 326 2.47 5.12 -13.73
N ILE A 327 3.47 5.97 -13.63
CA ILE A 327 4.19 6.24 -12.37
C ILE A 327 3.28 6.75 -11.25
N ASP A 328 2.25 7.52 -11.56
CA ASP A 328 1.31 8.06 -10.58
C ASP A 328 0.26 7.04 -10.08
N LEU A 329 0.27 5.83 -10.65
CA LEU A 329 -0.51 4.68 -10.17
C LEU A 329 0.26 3.81 -9.15
N TYR A 330 1.54 4.04 -8.90
CA TYR A 330 2.34 3.18 -8.03
C TYR A 330 1.84 3.20 -6.58
N THR A 331 1.56 4.38 -6.04
CA THR A 331 0.96 4.50 -4.70
C THR A 331 -0.47 3.95 -4.65
N PRO A 332 -1.37 4.18 -5.65
CA PRO A 332 -2.64 3.46 -5.77
C PRO A 332 -2.52 1.93 -5.78
N ILE A 333 -1.53 1.36 -6.47
CA ILE A 333 -1.31 -0.11 -6.47
C ILE A 333 -0.88 -0.59 -5.09
N PHE A 334 -0.05 0.19 -4.40
CA PHE A 334 0.26 -0.08 -3.01
C PHE A 334 -1.02 -0.14 -2.16
N ALA A 335 -1.98 0.78 -2.39
CA ALA A 335 -3.26 0.76 -1.70
C ALA A 335 -4.12 -0.45 -2.07
N ILE A 336 -4.15 -0.89 -3.35
CA ILE A 336 -4.86 -2.10 -3.81
C ILE A 336 -4.37 -3.34 -3.06
N SER A 337 -3.10 -3.40 -2.74
CA SER A 337 -2.53 -4.47 -1.92
C SER A 337 -2.85 -4.27 -0.43
N ARG A 338 -2.54 -3.10 0.11
CA ARG A 338 -2.57 -2.82 1.54
C ARG A 338 -3.97 -2.81 2.13
N ILE A 339 -5.03 -2.70 1.32
CA ILE A 339 -6.41 -2.83 1.79
C ILE A 339 -6.64 -4.18 2.51
N ALA A 340 -5.97 -5.26 2.10
CA ALA A 340 -6.04 -6.55 2.77
C ALA A 340 -5.57 -6.45 4.24
N GLY A 341 -4.43 -5.81 4.47
CA GLY A 341 -3.90 -5.57 5.81
C GLY A 341 -4.72 -4.56 6.62
N TRP A 342 -5.15 -3.46 6.00
CA TRP A 342 -6.03 -2.50 6.69
C TRP A 342 -7.34 -3.15 7.15
N ALA A 343 -7.96 -3.96 6.29
CA ALA A 343 -9.17 -4.69 6.64
C ALA A 343 -8.93 -5.64 7.82
N ALA A 344 -7.85 -6.44 7.78
CA ALA A 344 -7.47 -7.31 8.88
C ALA A 344 -7.33 -6.55 10.21
N HIS A 345 -6.62 -5.41 10.20
CA HIS A 345 -6.42 -4.59 11.38
C HIS A 345 -7.69 -3.89 11.87
N VAL A 346 -8.58 -3.47 10.97
CA VAL A 346 -9.88 -2.88 11.33
C VAL A 346 -10.79 -3.93 11.94
N ILE A 347 -10.86 -5.13 11.35
CA ILE A 347 -11.63 -6.26 11.91
C ILE A 347 -11.10 -6.61 13.30
N GLU A 348 -9.78 -6.83 13.45
CA GLU A 348 -9.16 -7.14 14.76
C GLU A 348 -9.43 -6.04 15.80
N GLN A 349 -9.40 -4.75 15.40
CA GLN A 349 -9.68 -3.65 16.29
C GLN A 349 -11.15 -3.60 16.74
N LEU A 350 -12.09 -3.90 15.84
CA LEU A 350 -13.52 -3.86 16.13
C LEU A 350 -13.97 -5.07 16.94
N ASP A 351 -13.35 -6.24 16.74
CA ASP A 351 -13.68 -7.48 17.47
C ASP A 351 -13.31 -7.40 18.97
N ASP A 352 -12.23 -6.68 19.32
CA ASP A 352 -11.82 -6.42 20.71
C ASP A 352 -11.50 -4.92 20.88
N ASN A 353 -12.54 -4.09 20.81
CA ASN A 353 -12.36 -2.65 20.69
C ASN A 353 -12.14 -1.94 22.02
N ARG A 354 -11.11 -1.09 22.01
CA ARG A 354 -10.94 -0.03 23.00
C ARG A 354 -10.49 1.26 22.32
N LEU A 355 -11.09 2.38 22.67
CA LEU A 355 -10.74 3.71 22.16
C LEU A 355 -9.22 3.99 22.30
N ILE A 356 -8.54 4.23 21.19
CA ILE A 356 -7.14 4.65 21.16
C ILE A 356 -7.08 6.15 21.43
N ARG A 357 -6.62 6.52 22.64
CA ARG A 357 -6.57 7.92 23.06
C ARG A 357 -5.34 8.15 23.95
N PRO A 358 -4.14 8.33 23.35
CA PRO A 358 -2.94 8.67 24.11
C PRO A 358 -3.06 10.07 24.75
N ARG A 359 -2.21 10.35 25.74
CA ARG A 359 -2.08 11.68 26.33
C ARG A 359 -0.93 12.46 25.67
N ALA A 360 -1.03 13.77 25.70
CA ALA A 360 0.09 14.66 25.36
C ALA A 360 0.73 15.22 26.63
N GLU A 361 2.05 15.42 26.61
CA GLU A 361 2.73 16.27 27.57
C GLU A 361 2.52 17.73 27.17
N TYR A 362 2.00 18.53 28.08
CA TYR A 362 1.78 19.95 27.80
C TYR A 362 3.06 20.73 28.02
N ILE A 363 3.54 21.36 26.95
CA ILE A 363 4.76 22.19 26.93
C ILE A 363 4.49 23.68 26.66
N GLY A 364 3.22 24.09 26.71
CA GLY A 364 2.81 25.48 26.52
C GLY A 364 3.00 26.35 27.78
N PRO A 365 2.43 27.58 27.79
CA PRO A 365 2.48 28.47 28.94
C PRO A 365 1.95 27.81 30.22
N PRO A 366 2.49 28.16 31.41
CA PRO A 366 2.07 27.52 32.65
C PRO A 366 0.58 27.78 32.97
N TYR A 367 -0.05 26.82 33.59
CA TYR A 367 -1.43 26.97 34.09
C TYR A 367 -1.43 27.33 35.59
N PRO A 368 -2.27 28.26 35.97
CA PRO A 368 -3.14 29.15 35.18
C PRO A 368 -2.38 30.34 34.57
N SER A 369 -2.60 30.63 33.30
CA SER A 369 -2.16 31.89 32.70
C SER A 369 -3.32 32.89 32.69
N PRO A 370 -3.07 34.17 33.01
CA PRO A 370 -4.13 35.18 33.09
C PRO A 370 -4.73 35.45 31.71
N TYR A 371 -6.05 35.51 31.61
CA TYR A 371 -6.72 36.03 30.44
C TYR A 371 -6.54 37.57 30.40
N ILE A 372 -5.92 38.09 29.38
CA ILE A 372 -5.75 39.52 29.18
C ILE A 372 -6.91 39.99 28.29
N PRO A 373 -7.79 40.90 28.77
CA PRO A 373 -8.86 41.50 27.96
C PRO A 373 -8.32 42.21 26.72
N MET A 374 -9.12 42.29 25.65
CA MET A 374 -8.69 42.78 24.33
C MET A 374 -8.16 44.21 24.42
N ASP A 375 -8.79 45.07 25.21
CA ASP A 375 -8.41 46.48 25.46
C ASP A 375 -7.07 46.66 26.18
N LYS A 376 -6.52 45.56 26.74
CA LYS A 376 -5.21 45.52 27.43
C LYS A 376 -4.15 44.71 26.70
N ARG A 377 -4.41 44.29 25.46
CA ARG A 377 -3.44 43.61 24.61
C ARG A 377 -2.72 44.69 23.78
N GLY A 378 -1.42 44.83 23.98
CA GLY A 378 -0.55 45.73 23.21
C GLY A 378 -0.28 45.24 21.79
#